data_c6ef4a3e58c287bc4123fdff6f81874a
#
_entry.id   c6ef4a3e58c287bc4123fdff6f81874a
#
_cell.length_a   1.000
_cell.length_b   1.000
_cell.length_c   1.000
_cell.angle_alpha   90.00
_cell.angle_beta   90.00
_cell.angle_gamma   90.00
#
_symmetry.space_group_name_H-M   'P 1'
#
loop_
_entity.id
_entity.type
_entity.pdbx_description
1 polymer ?
#
loop_
_entity_poly.entity_id
_entity_poly.type
_entity_poly.pdbx_seq_one_letter_code
_entity_poly.pdbx_strand_id
1 'polypeptide(L)'
;MRQNSRKSGYGQGREQPPIRSGAVLTEQVSNEGATGYLLPQPVVRNSSGTDVRFDELIGPHFAVISHGPPQLNAASVELINALKIQVIDISELAFVHGRLPDALGAGSALLLRPDRLVFGHTNASISLDSLLERFARAIKYAQSA
;
A
#
# COMPACT_ATOMS: atom_id res chain seq x y z
N MET A 1 12.56 -21.23 12.36
CA MET A 1 11.88 -21.15 12.10
C MET A 1 11.32 -21.02 11.81
N ARG A 2 11.06 -20.94 11.70
CA ARG A 2 10.33 -20.70 11.28
C ARG A 2 9.56 -20.78 11.43
N GLN A 3 9.20 -20.82 11.71
CA GLN A 3 8.45 -20.88 11.64
C GLN A 3 7.72 -20.69 11.82
N ASN A 4 7.45 -20.66 12.02
CA ASN A 4 6.64 -20.51 11.97
C ASN A 4 5.82 -20.42 11.99
N SER A 5 5.64 -20.40 11.88
CA SER A 5 4.80 -20.26 11.87
C SER A 5 4.06 -20.19 11.49
N ARG A 6 3.66 -20.36 10.88
CA ARG A 6 2.96 -20.13 10.49
C ARG A 6 1.85 -20.34 10.46
N LYS A 7 1.52 -20.43 10.48
CA LYS A 7 0.29 -20.41 10.64
C LYS A 7 -0.49 -19.48 10.08
N SER A 8 -1.06 -19.37 9.49
CA SER A 8 -1.70 -18.60 8.78
C SER A 8 -2.22 -17.35 9.18
N GLY A 9 -2.14 -16.60 9.45
CA GLY A 9 -2.56 -15.39 10.00
C GLY A 9 -2.99 -14.29 9.08
N TYR A 10 -3.33 -14.60 7.88
CA TYR A 10 -3.78 -13.57 6.98
C TYR A 10 -5.11 -13.03 7.42
N GLY A 11 -5.27 -11.74 7.38
CA GLY A 11 -6.47 -11.11 7.85
C GLY A 11 -6.45 -10.88 9.33
N GLN A 12 -5.64 -11.60 10.04
CA GLN A 12 -5.43 -11.33 11.43
C GLN A 12 -4.18 -10.50 11.62
N GLY A 13 -3.63 -10.00 10.56
CA GLY A 13 -2.60 -9.03 10.59
C GLY A 13 -1.33 -9.43 11.29
N ARG A 14 -1.35 -9.37 12.58
CA ARG A 14 -0.13 -9.45 13.37
C ARG A 14 0.32 -10.86 13.71
N GLU A 15 -0.42 -11.87 13.30
CA GLU A 15 0.00 -13.24 13.53
C GLU A 15 1.20 -13.61 12.68
N GLN A 16 1.37 -12.93 11.58
CA GLN A 16 2.48 -13.15 10.69
C GLN A 16 3.49 -12.03 10.88
N PRO A 17 4.79 -12.32 10.97
CA PRO A 17 5.77 -11.24 11.08
C PRO A 17 5.76 -10.39 9.82
N PRO A 18 6.08 -9.10 9.94
CA PRO A 18 6.14 -8.24 8.76
C PRO A 18 7.30 -8.64 7.86
N ILE A 19 7.12 -8.42 6.57
CA ILE A 19 8.19 -8.63 5.60
C ILE A 19 9.16 -7.46 5.69
N ARG A 20 10.44 -7.77 5.82
CA ARG A 20 11.48 -6.75 5.98
C ARG A 20 12.45 -6.66 4.82
N SER A 21 12.35 -7.60 3.87
CA SER A 21 13.27 -7.62 2.75
C SER A 21 12.53 -7.35 1.47
N GLY A 22 13.28 -7.08 0.40
CA GLY A 22 12.70 -6.75 -0.88
C GLY A 22 12.10 -5.37 -0.87
N ALA A 23 11.02 -5.18 -1.58
CA ALA A 23 10.39 -3.87 -1.72
C ALA A 23 9.52 -3.52 -0.52
N VAL A 24 10.16 -3.23 0.60
CA VAL A 24 9.52 -2.75 1.82
C VAL A 24 10.39 -1.65 2.40
N LEU A 25 9.77 -0.59 2.87
CA LEU A 25 10.49 0.51 3.52
C LEU A 25 10.78 0.10 4.96
N THR A 26 11.94 -0.51 5.17
CA THR A 26 12.25 -1.18 6.44
C THR A 26 12.26 -0.25 7.63
N GLU A 27 12.57 1.04 7.42
CA GLU A 27 12.58 1.99 8.53
C GLU A 27 11.18 2.23 9.10
N GLN A 28 10.12 1.86 8.37
CA GLN A 28 8.75 2.01 8.85
C GLN A 28 8.15 0.72 9.41
N VAL A 29 8.87 -0.39 9.33
CA VAL A 29 8.32 -1.67 9.79
C VAL A 29 8.25 -1.66 11.32
N SER A 30 7.05 -1.89 11.85
CA SER A 30 6.84 -1.94 13.29
C SER A 30 5.62 -2.80 13.57
N ASN A 31 5.43 -3.15 14.84
CA ASN A 31 4.28 -3.94 15.23
C ASN A 31 2.97 -3.16 15.18
N GLU A 32 3.05 -1.85 15.08
CA GLU A 32 1.87 -0.99 15.15
C GLU A 32 1.56 -0.30 13.82
N GLY A 33 2.48 -0.33 12.87
CA GLY A 33 2.30 0.31 11.59
C GLY A 33 1.70 -0.61 10.55
N ALA A 34 1.50 -0.08 9.36
CA ALA A 34 0.96 -0.84 8.22
C ALA A 34 2.05 -1.46 7.36
N THR A 35 3.23 -0.84 7.31
CA THR A 35 4.31 -1.27 6.43
C THR A 35 4.79 -2.68 6.75
N GLY A 36 4.91 -3.50 5.74
CA GLY A 36 5.34 -4.88 5.88
C GLY A 36 4.22 -5.87 6.18
N TYR A 37 3.00 -5.38 6.30
CA TYR A 37 1.82 -6.24 6.56
C TYR A 37 0.89 -6.22 5.36
N LEU A 38 0.03 -7.21 5.30
CA LEU A 38 -1.01 -7.25 4.26
C LEU A 38 -2.05 -6.18 4.52
N LEU A 39 -2.48 -5.53 3.45
CA LEU A 39 -3.54 -4.53 3.56
C LEU A 39 -4.88 -5.24 3.73
N PRO A 40 -5.72 -4.82 4.69
CA PRO A 40 -7.07 -5.34 4.79
C PRO A 40 -7.84 -5.11 3.50
N GLN A 41 -8.82 -5.96 3.24
CA GLN A 41 -9.62 -5.91 2.01
C GLN A 41 -11.06 -5.54 2.32
N PRO A 42 -11.35 -4.26 2.53
CA PRO A 42 -12.72 -3.85 2.78
C PRO A 42 -13.58 -3.96 1.53
N VAL A 43 -14.88 -3.93 1.73
CA VAL A 43 -15.85 -3.81 0.63
C VAL A 43 -16.22 -2.34 0.52
N VAL A 44 -16.12 -1.80 -0.68
CA VAL A 44 -16.40 -0.39 -0.92
C VAL A 44 -17.43 -0.25 -2.02
N ARG A 45 -18.11 0.89 -2.04
CA ARG A 45 -19.06 1.21 -3.10
C ARG A 45 -18.38 2.19 -4.06
N ASN A 46 -18.31 1.81 -5.32
CA ASN A 46 -17.65 2.64 -6.31
C ASN A 46 -18.60 3.74 -6.81
N SER A 47 -18.11 4.57 -7.73
CA SER A 47 -18.90 5.69 -8.24
C SER A 47 -20.14 5.26 -9.02
N SER A 48 -20.17 4.03 -9.50
CA SER A 48 -21.35 3.48 -10.18
C SER A 48 -22.39 2.93 -9.22
N GLY A 49 -22.13 2.98 -7.92
CA GLY A 49 -23.05 2.44 -6.93
C GLY A 49 -22.94 0.94 -6.72
N THR A 50 -21.89 0.31 -7.23
CA THR A 50 -21.66 -1.13 -7.11
C THR A 50 -20.73 -1.42 -5.96
N ASP A 51 -21.06 -2.43 -5.14
CA ASP A 51 -20.20 -2.86 -4.05
C ASP A 51 -19.17 -3.81 -4.59
N VAL A 52 -17.89 -3.50 -4.34
CA VAL A 52 -16.77 -4.31 -4.81
C VAL A 52 -15.76 -4.46 -3.70
N ARG A 53 -15.00 -5.55 -3.75
CA ARG A 53 -13.87 -5.72 -2.83
C ARG A 53 -12.77 -4.77 -3.26
N PHE A 54 -12.08 -4.23 -2.26
CA PHE A 54 -11.02 -3.25 -2.53
C PHE A 54 -9.97 -3.84 -3.47
N ASP A 55 -9.70 -5.13 -3.31
CA ASP A 55 -8.77 -5.86 -4.15
C ASP A 55 -9.13 -5.80 -5.64
N GLU A 56 -10.42 -5.79 -5.92
CA GLU A 56 -10.90 -5.76 -7.31
C GLU A 56 -10.67 -4.40 -7.96
N LEU A 57 -10.65 -3.34 -7.17
CA LEU A 57 -10.34 -2.02 -7.70
C LEU A 57 -8.89 -1.90 -8.12
N ILE A 58 -8.01 -2.57 -7.40
CA ILE A 58 -6.58 -2.46 -7.62
C ILE A 58 -6.13 -3.32 -8.80
N GLY A 59 -6.66 -4.55 -8.89
CA GLY A 59 -6.18 -5.49 -9.87
C GLY A 59 -4.76 -5.96 -9.56
N PRO A 60 -4.09 -6.64 -10.50
CA PRO A 60 -2.76 -7.21 -10.26
C PRO A 60 -1.64 -6.17 -10.44
N HIS A 61 -1.74 -5.05 -9.73
CA HIS A 61 -0.83 -3.93 -9.91
C HIS A 61 -0.30 -3.44 -8.58
N PHE A 62 0.82 -2.71 -8.63
CA PHE A 62 1.18 -1.81 -7.55
C PHE A 62 0.14 -0.71 -7.48
N ALA A 63 -0.07 -0.14 -6.30
CA ALA A 63 -1.08 0.89 -6.14
C ALA A 63 -0.65 1.95 -5.14
N VAL A 64 -0.99 3.20 -5.45
CA VAL A 64 -0.96 4.28 -4.49
C VAL A 64 -2.39 4.43 -3.99
N ILE A 65 -2.56 4.28 -2.67
CA ILE A 65 -3.85 4.47 -2.03
C ILE A 65 -3.76 5.78 -1.28
N SER A 66 -4.53 6.78 -1.69
CA SER A 66 -4.46 8.11 -1.08
C SER A 66 -5.80 8.49 -0.47
N HIS A 67 -5.75 9.37 0.52
CA HIS A 67 -6.94 9.94 1.12
C HIS A 67 -7.00 11.40 0.69
N GLY A 68 -7.58 11.63 -0.45
CA GLY A 68 -7.61 12.89 -1.15
C GLY A 68 -6.74 12.81 -2.40
N PRO A 69 -6.91 13.76 -3.33
CA PRO A 69 -6.12 13.76 -4.56
C PRO A 69 -4.63 13.87 -4.25
N PRO A 70 -3.80 12.95 -4.74
CA PRO A 70 -2.37 13.03 -4.45
C PRO A 70 -1.72 14.13 -5.27
N GLN A 71 -0.74 14.81 -4.68
CA GLN A 71 0.08 15.78 -5.39
C GLN A 71 1.39 15.10 -5.77
N LEU A 72 1.68 15.08 -7.06
CA LEU A 72 2.79 14.33 -7.60
C LEU A 72 3.63 15.22 -8.51
N ASN A 73 4.96 15.11 -8.39
CA ASN A 73 5.83 15.80 -9.32
C ASN A 73 5.97 15.01 -10.63
N ALA A 74 6.66 15.58 -11.61
CA ALA A 74 6.76 14.96 -12.92
C ALA A 74 7.44 13.61 -12.87
N ALA A 75 8.45 13.45 -12.04
CA ALA A 75 9.18 12.19 -11.93
C ALA A 75 8.26 11.09 -11.36
N SER A 76 7.43 11.45 -10.39
CA SER A 76 6.47 10.49 -9.83
C SER A 76 5.43 10.08 -10.86
N VAL A 77 4.92 11.02 -11.63
CA VAL A 77 3.96 10.70 -12.69
C VAL A 77 4.58 9.76 -13.71
N GLU A 78 5.82 10.01 -14.09
CA GLU A 78 6.53 9.14 -15.02
C GLU A 78 6.66 7.72 -14.47
N LEU A 79 7.03 7.61 -13.21
CA LEU A 79 7.21 6.31 -12.57
C LEU A 79 5.87 5.55 -12.52
N ILE A 80 4.81 6.25 -12.15
CA ILE A 80 3.48 5.66 -12.08
C ILE A 80 3.07 5.12 -13.45
N ASN A 81 3.31 5.89 -14.50
CA ASN A 81 2.98 5.45 -15.86
C ASN A 81 3.85 4.28 -16.32
N ALA A 82 5.14 4.33 -16.03
CA ALA A 82 6.07 3.30 -16.46
C ALA A 82 5.78 1.95 -15.81
N LEU A 83 5.43 1.96 -14.53
CA LEU A 83 5.17 0.75 -13.78
C LEU A 83 3.69 0.39 -13.71
N LYS A 84 2.84 1.18 -14.35
CA LYS A 84 1.39 0.95 -14.37
C LYS A 84 0.81 0.88 -12.96
N ILE A 85 1.28 1.78 -12.10
CA ILE A 85 0.80 1.86 -10.74
C ILE A 85 -0.62 2.44 -10.75
N GLN A 86 -1.55 1.78 -10.09
CA GLN A 86 -2.90 2.30 -9.95
C GLN A 86 -2.91 3.39 -8.88
N VAL A 87 -3.71 4.42 -9.07
CA VAL A 87 -3.86 5.48 -8.08
C VAL A 87 -5.32 5.50 -7.67
N ILE A 88 -5.57 5.25 -6.39
CA ILE A 88 -6.95 5.16 -5.86
C ILE A 88 -7.09 6.16 -4.73
N ASP A 89 -8.01 7.10 -4.91
CA ASP A 89 -8.35 8.10 -3.90
C ASP A 89 -9.54 7.58 -3.11
N ILE A 90 -9.31 7.17 -1.86
CA ILE A 90 -10.37 6.57 -1.07
C ILE A 90 -11.37 7.60 -0.54
N SER A 91 -11.07 8.89 -0.65
CA SER A 91 -12.03 9.90 -0.21
C SER A 91 -13.29 9.89 -1.09
N GLU A 92 -13.21 9.29 -2.28
CA GLU A 92 -14.33 9.19 -3.19
C GLU A 92 -15.11 7.88 -3.06
N LEU A 93 -14.71 7.03 -2.12
CA LEU A 93 -15.32 5.71 -1.94
C LEU A 93 -16.13 5.66 -0.65
N ALA A 94 -17.24 4.93 -0.68
CA ALA A 94 -17.99 4.64 0.53
C ALA A 94 -17.60 3.25 1.02
N PHE A 95 -17.23 3.15 2.28
CA PHE A 95 -16.83 1.86 2.87
C PHE A 95 -18.08 1.17 3.39
N VAL A 96 -18.36 -0.01 2.85
CA VAL A 96 -19.54 -0.79 3.21
C VAL A 96 -19.22 -1.74 4.35
N HIS A 97 -18.08 -2.44 4.26
CA HIS A 97 -17.59 -3.34 5.30
C HIS A 97 -16.10 -3.16 5.47
N GLY A 98 -15.66 -3.14 6.72
CA GLY A 98 -14.24 -3.01 7.00
C GLY A 98 -13.71 -1.62 6.77
N ARG A 99 -12.41 -1.46 6.96
CA ARG A 99 -11.76 -0.17 6.76
C ARG A 99 -10.27 -0.37 6.55
N LEU A 100 -9.62 0.70 6.17
CA LEU A 100 -8.17 0.70 5.93
C LEU A 100 -7.43 1.20 7.17
N PRO A 101 -6.10 1.02 7.19
CA PRO A 101 -5.31 1.41 8.37
C PRO A 101 -5.40 2.90 8.68
N ASP A 102 -5.21 3.23 9.96
CA ASP A 102 -5.21 4.61 10.43
C ASP A 102 -4.12 5.45 9.78
N ALA A 103 -3.08 4.82 9.24
CA ALA A 103 -2.05 5.53 8.50
C ALA A 103 -2.62 6.29 7.30
N LEU A 104 -3.83 5.95 6.87
CA LEU A 104 -4.51 6.64 5.76
C LEU A 104 -5.46 7.70 6.24
N GLY A 105 -5.03 8.54 7.18
CA GLY A 105 -5.77 9.74 7.52
C GLY A 105 -5.79 10.73 6.36
N ALA A 106 -6.60 11.78 6.50
CA ALA A 106 -6.74 12.80 5.45
C ALA A 106 -5.38 13.35 5.03
N GLY A 107 -5.15 13.42 3.74
CA GLY A 107 -3.89 13.93 3.18
C GLY A 107 -2.76 12.94 3.13
N SER A 108 -2.97 11.70 3.58
CA SER A 108 -1.91 10.69 3.57
C SER A 108 -2.09 9.70 2.43
N ALA A 109 -1.05 8.88 2.22
CA ALA A 109 -1.07 7.86 1.18
C ALA A 109 -0.19 6.69 1.58
N LEU A 110 -0.46 5.53 0.99
CA LEU A 110 0.44 4.41 1.11
C LEU A 110 0.69 3.80 -0.26
N LEU A 111 1.77 3.05 -0.36
CA LEU A 111 2.13 2.34 -1.58
C LEU A 111 1.99 0.85 -1.33
N LEU A 112 1.23 0.19 -2.19
CA LEU A 112 0.85 -1.20 -2.03
C LEU A 112 1.46 -2.04 -3.14
N ARG A 113 1.99 -3.20 -2.78
CA ARG A 113 2.54 -4.16 -3.74
C ARG A 113 1.41 -5.01 -4.33
N PRO A 114 1.65 -5.67 -5.48
CA PRO A 114 0.63 -6.56 -6.05
C PRO A 114 0.23 -7.70 -5.12
N ASP A 115 1.12 -8.15 -4.23
CA ASP A 115 0.81 -9.18 -3.25
C ASP A 115 0.10 -8.63 -2.02
N ARG A 116 -0.27 -7.36 -2.07
CA ARG A 116 -1.02 -6.63 -1.03
C ARG A 116 -0.24 -6.34 0.24
N LEU A 117 1.08 -6.53 0.20
CA LEU A 117 1.92 -6.04 1.28
C LEU A 117 2.13 -4.54 1.12
N VAL A 118 2.08 -3.81 2.22
CA VAL A 118 2.29 -2.38 2.20
C VAL A 118 3.79 -2.11 2.16
N PHE A 119 4.25 -1.45 1.10
CA PHE A 119 5.64 -1.05 0.96
C PHE A 119 6.01 0.03 1.97
N GLY A 120 5.18 1.03 2.10
CA GLY A 120 5.40 2.16 2.98
C GLY A 120 4.26 3.16 2.89
N HIS A 121 4.32 4.19 3.71
CA HIS A 121 3.29 5.22 3.73
C HIS A 121 3.92 6.58 3.96
N THR A 122 3.15 7.63 3.64
CA THR A 122 3.60 9.00 3.90
C THR A 122 3.49 9.32 5.39
N ASN A 123 4.30 10.26 5.83
CA ASN A 123 4.23 10.79 7.18
C ASN A 123 4.84 12.19 7.17
N ALA A 124 5.10 12.75 8.35
CA ALA A 124 5.64 14.11 8.44
C ALA A 124 7.01 14.26 7.75
N SER A 125 7.76 13.17 7.63
CA SER A 125 9.12 13.20 7.07
C SER A 125 9.19 12.69 5.64
N ILE A 126 8.18 11.97 5.18
CA ILE A 126 8.20 11.31 3.87
C ILE A 126 6.97 11.71 3.08
N SER A 127 7.19 12.45 2.00
CA SER A 127 6.13 12.80 1.05
C SER A 127 5.86 11.62 0.12
N LEU A 128 4.77 11.69 -0.62
CA LEU A 128 4.47 10.65 -1.60
C LEU A 128 5.54 10.60 -2.70
N ASP A 129 6.04 11.75 -3.14
CA ASP A 129 7.12 11.77 -4.13
C ASP A 129 8.36 11.06 -3.59
N SER A 130 8.71 11.32 -2.33
CA SER A 130 9.84 10.67 -1.70
C SER A 130 9.61 9.17 -1.54
N LEU A 131 8.40 8.79 -1.17
CA LEU A 131 8.04 7.38 -1.03
C LEU A 131 8.18 6.63 -2.35
N LEU A 132 7.69 7.23 -3.44
CA LEU A 132 7.81 6.63 -4.77
C LEU A 132 9.26 6.54 -5.22
N GLU A 133 10.08 7.55 -4.91
CA GLU A 133 11.49 7.50 -5.23
C GLU A 133 12.18 6.36 -4.51
N ARG A 134 11.89 6.19 -3.24
CA ARG A 134 12.46 5.08 -2.46
C ARG A 134 12.01 3.74 -2.99
N PHE A 135 10.75 3.67 -3.40
CA PHE A 135 10.21 2.45 -3.99
C PHE A 135 10.95 2.10 -5.29
N ALA A 136 11.17 3.09 -6.14
CA ALA A 136 11.88 2.87 -7.40
C ALA A 136 13.28 2.33 -7.16
N ARG A 137 13.97 2.87 -6.17
CA ARG A 137 15.30 2.38 -5.81
C ARG A 137 15.26 0.97 -5.25
N ALA A 138 14.25 0.67 -4.46
CA ALA A 138 14.13 -0.66 -3.84
C ALA A 138 13.91 -1.75 -4.88
N ILE A 139 13.00 -1.52 -5.84
CA ILE A 139 12.76 -2.54 -6.85
C ILE A 139 13.93 -2.66 -7.83
N LYS A 140 14.60 -1.56 -8.11
CA LYS A 140 15.78 -1.61 -8.97
C LYS A 140 16.88 -2.44 -8.31
N TYR A 141 17.09 -2.23 -7.02
CA TYR A 141 18.07 -3.01 -6.27
C TYR A 141 17.69 -4.49 -6.28
N ALA A 142 16.42 -4.80 -6.04
CA ALA A 142 15.95 -6.17 -6.02
C ALA A 142 16.14 -6.85 -7.38
N GLN A 143 15.94 -6.10 -8.47
CA GLN A 143 16.12 -6.64 -9.82
C GLN A 143 17.58 -6.90 -10.15
N SER A 144 18.48 -6.14 -9.60
CA SER A 144 19.91 -6.30 -9.89
C SER A 144 20.58 -7.32 -8.99
N ALA A 145 19.90 -7.71 -7.92
CA ALA A 145 20.41 -8.76 -7.06
C ALA A 145 20.04 -10.14 -7.59
#